data_2e7a894fd646773f86a5940a5401c1ab
#
_entry.id   2e7a894fd646773f86a5940a5401c1ab
#
_cell.length_a   1.000
_cell.length_b   1.000
_cell.length_c   1.000
_cell.angle_alpha   90.00
_cell.angle_beta   90.00
_cell.angle_gamma   90.00
#
_symmetry.space_group_name_H-M   'P 1'
#
loop_
_entity.id
_entity.type
_entity.pdbx_description
1 polymer ?
#
loop_
_entity_poly.entity_id
_entity_poly.type
_entity_poly.pdbx_seq_one_letter_code
_entity_poly.pdbx_strand_id
1 'polypeptide(L)'
;DVAPSRGLGDVYKRQVVASGFVDKAQMLTIGGAVVGFILAMVIIFSRKVEWFKFLTPAYAIAEGFFVGGISAFFEASWVGIVAQAIMGTLVTILMMLGLYKAGVIRATEKFRSVLLLATASIAVIYLIQFVASFFGRSIPEIFTASGIGIGFSILVVGVAALNLIIDFDFIERGAMSMLERDYEWYGAFGLMVTIVWLYIDCLLYTSPSPRDGATS
;
A
#
# COMPACT_ATOMS: atom_id res chain seq x y z
N ASP A 1 20.60 -16.42 -36.00
CA ASP A 1 20.35 -16.29 -34.57
C ASP A 1 19.46 -15.08 -34.30
N VAL A 2 18.18 -15.31 -34.31
CA VAL A 2 17.16 -14.29 -34.07
C VAL A 2 16.75 -14.42 -32.61
N ALA A 3 17.02 -13.40 -31.82
CA ALA A 3 16.53 -13.29 -30.47
C ALA A 3 15.03 -12.90 -30.52
N PRO A 4 14.06 -13.82 -30.31
CA PRO A 4 12.64 -13.56 -30.56
C PRO A 4 11.93 -12.82 -29.42
N SER A 5 12.57 -12.57 -28.27
CA SER A 5 11.89 -12.10 -27.07
C SER A 5 11.80 -10.57 -26.93
N ARG A 6 12.71 -9.81 -27.54
CA ARG A 6 12.67 -8.33 -27.47
C ARG A 6 11.58 -7.69 -28.32
N GLY A 7 11.27 -8.28 -29.47
CA GLY A 7 10.28 -7.71 -30.41
C GLY A 7 8.82 -7.78 -29.93
N LEU A 8 8.41 -8.87 -29.25
CA LEU A 8 7.03 -9.04 -28.77
C LEU A 8 6.70 -8.06 -27.64
N GLY A 9 7.63 -7.84 -26.71
CA GLY A 9 7.46 -6.89 -25.62
C GLY A 9 7.34 -5.44 -26.11
N ASP A 10 8.13 -5.07 -27.13
CA ASP A 10 8.07 -3.72 -27.70
C ASP A 10 6.82 -3.49 -28.55
N VAL A 11 6.35 -4.52 -29.27
CA VAL A 11 5.08 -4.46 -30.01
C VAL A 11 3.90 -4.34 -29.05
N TYR A 12 3.89 -5.11 -27.96
CA TYR A 12 2.86 -5.04 -26.94
C TYR A 12 2.85 -3.66 -26.24
N LYS A 13 4.02 -3.13 -25.86
CA LYS A 13 4.16 -1.78 -25.29
C LYS A 13 3.62 -0.70 -26.23
N ARG A 14 3.98 -0.76 -27.52
CA ARG A 14 3.49 0.20 -28.53
C ARG A 14 1.99 0.10 -28.75
N GLN A 15 1.44 -1.10 -28.72
CA GLN A 15 0.00 -1.32 -28.92
C GLN A 15 -0.82 -0.82 -27.72
N VAL A 16 -0.32 -1.03 -26.50
CA VAL A 16 -0.94 -0.53 -25.26
C VAL A 16 -0.89 1.00 -25.21
N VAL A 17 0.23 1.61 -25.60
CA VAL A 17 0.38 3.07 -25.65
C VAL A 17 -0.50 3.67 -26.77
N ALA A 18 -0.57 3.04 -27.95
CA ALA A 18 -1.36 3.54 -29.08
C ALA A 18 -2.88 3.43 -28.86
N SER A 19 -3.35 2.56 -27.96
CA SER A 19 -4.78 2.35 -27.71
C SER A 19 -5.44 3.39 -26.79
N GLY A 20 -4.71 4.39 -26.30
CA GLY A 20 -5.20 5.35 -25.29
C GLY A 20 -5.55 4.68 -23.96
N PHE A 21 -5.18 3.42 -23.77
CA PHE A 21 -5.45 2.66 -22.55
C PHE A 21 -4.62 3.22 -21.37
N VAL A 22 -3.39 3.68 -21.66
CA VAL A 22 -2.48 4.26 -20.64
C VAL A 22 -3.08 5.53 -20.05
N ASP A 23 -3.64 6.42 -20.90
CA ASP A 23 -4.23 7.68 -20.43
C ASP A 23 -5.47 7.42 -19.57
N LYS A 24 -6.33 6.48 -19.98
CA LYS A 24 -7.51 6.08 -19.21
C LYS A 24 -7.14 5.40 -17.91
N ALA A 25 -6.16 4.51 -17.92
CA ALA A 25 -5.65 3.84 -16.73
C ALA A 25 -5.07 4.86 -15.74
N GLN A 26 -4.30 5.83 -16.21
CA GLN A 26 -3.75 6.90 -15.38
C GLN A 26 -4.84 7.76 -14.76
N MET A 27 -5.85 8.16 -15.54
CA MET A 27 -7.00 8.91 -15.03
C MET A 27 -7.76 8.13 -13.95
N LEU A 28 -7.99 6.83 -14.15
CA LEU A 28 -8.65 5.96 -13.16
C LEU A 28 -7.81 5.79 -11.90
N THR A 29 -6.49 5.69 -12.04
CA THR A 29 -5.56 5.61 -10.88
C THR A 29 -5.61 6.87 -10.05
N ILE A 30 -5.47 8.03 -10.68
CA ILE A 30 -5.52 9.33 -9.99
C ILE A 30 -6.92 9.57 -9.40
N GLY A 31 -7.96 9.27 -10.17
CA GLY A 31 -9.35 9.36 -9.71
C GLY A 31 -9.62 8.46 -8.51
N GLY A 32 -9.15 7.21 -8.57
CA GLY A 32 -9.22 6.26 -7.46
C GLY A 32 -8.51 6.76 -6.21
N ALA A 33 -7.29 7.29 -6.36
CA ALA A 33 -6.53 7.87 -5.25
C ALA A 33 -7.27 9.05 -4.58
N VAL A 34 -7.76 10.00 -5.39
CA VAL A 34 -8.45 11.18 -4.86
C VAL A 34 -9.77 10.81 -4.19
N VAL A 35 -10.59 9.98 -4.84
CA VAL A 35 -11.88 9.51 -4.28
C VAL A 35 -11.64 8.65 -3.05
N GLY A 36 -10.66 7.72 -3.10
CA GLY A 36 -10.28 6.89 -1.96
C GLY A 36 -9.84 7.74 -0.77
N PHE A 37 -8.98 8.73 -1.01
CA PHE A 37 -8.54 9.65 0.05
C PHE A 37 -9.70 10.43 0.68
N ILE A 38 -10.62 10.97 -0.13
CA ILE A 38 -11.80 11.68 0.36
C ILE A 38 -12.68 10.75 1.19
N LEU A 39 -12.96 9.54 0.70
CA LEU A 39 -13.75 8.55 1.41
C LEU A 39 -13.09 8.13 2.73
N ALA A 40 -11.76 7.92 2.73
CA ALA A 40 -11.01 7.63 3.96
C ALA A 40 -11.15 8.76 4.98
N MET A 41 -11.00 10.01 4.56
CA MET A 41 -11.22 11.18 5.45
C MET A 41 -12.64 11.20 6.00
N VAL A 42 -13.63 10.96 5.14
CA VAL A 42 -15.04 10.90 5.59
C VAL A 42 -15.25 9.79 6.61
N ILE A 43 -14.69 8.59 6.39
CA ILE A 43 -14.82 7.46 7.32
C ILE A 43 -14.14 7.79 8.67
N ILE A 44 -12.92 8.32 8.64
CA ILE A 44 -12.13 8.63 9.85
C ILE A 44 -12.81 9.70 10.71
N PHE A 45 -13.37 10.73 10.08
CA PHE A 45 -13.99 11.85 10.81
C PHE A 45 -15.51 11.69 11.00
N SER A 46 -16.13 10.66 10.41
CA SER A 46 -17.57 10.41 10.58
C SER A 46 -17.86 9.85 11.98
N ARG A 47 -18.83 10.47 12.63
CA ARG A 47 -19.38 9.96 13.91
C ARG A 47 -20.59 9.04 13.68
N LYS A 48 -21.04 8.85 12.44
CA LYS A 48 -22.23 8.09 12.11
C LYS A 48 -21.82 6.68 11.67
N VAL A 49 -21.90 5.74 12.58
CA VAL A 49 -21.50 4.35 12.39
C VAL A 49 -22.30 3.67 11.26
N GLU A 50 -23.59 4.01 11.14
CA GLU A 50 -24.48 3.48 10.10
C GLU A 50 -24.00 3.70 8.65
N TRP A 51 -23.13 4.70 8.43
CA TRP A 51 -22.64 5.01 7.10
C TRP A 51 -21.46 4.12 6.69
N PHE A 52 -20.78 3.48 7.64
CA PHE A 52 -19.59 2.66 7.35
C PHE A 52 -19.90 1.51 6.42
N LYS A 53 -21.08 0.89 6.51
CA LYS A 53 -21.52 -0.19 5.61
C LYS A 53 -21.62 0.20 4.14
N PHE A 54 -21.75 1.49 3.82
CA PHE A 54 -21.76 2.01 2.46
C PHE A 54 -20.42 2.62 2.06
N LEU A 55 -19.80 3.35 2.97
CA LEU A 55 -18.54 4.07 2.71
C LEU A 55 -17.36 3.09 2.55
N THR A 56 -17.29 2.03 3.37
CA THR A 56 -16.18 1.08 3.28
C THR A 56 -16.15 0.32 1.94
N PRO A 57 -17.26 -0.23 1.42
CA PRO A 57 -17.26 -0.81 0.07
C PRO A 57 -16.95 0.22 -1.04
N ALA A 58 -17.45 1.45 -0.92
CA ALA A 58 -17.14 2.51 -1.87
C ALA A 58 -15.63 2.85 -1.86
N TYR A 59 -15.03 2.92 -0.67
CA TYR A 59 -13.58 3.07 -0.50
C TYR A 59 -12.82 1.90 -1.15
N ALA A 60 -13.25 0.66 -0.91
CA ALA A 60 -12.62 -0.52 -1.49
C ALA A 60 -12.58 -0.49 -3.02
N ILE A 61 -13.66 -0.01 -3.66
CA ILE A 61 -13.73 0.14 -5.12
C ILE A 61 -12.77 1.23 -5.60
N ALA A 62 -12.76 2.39 -4.95
CA ALA A 62 -11.88 3.50 -5.30
C ALA A 62 -10.41 3.10 -5.14
N GLU A 63 -10.08 2.45 -4.03
CA GLU A 63 -8.74 1.95 -3.73
C GLU A 63 -8.31 0.85 -4.71
N GLY A 64 -9.24 -0.01 -5.13
CA GLY A 64 -8.99 -1.01 -6.16
C GLY A 64 -8.56 -0.40 -7.50
N PHE A 65 -9.13 0.72 -7.93
CA PHE A 65 -8.68 1.46 -9.11
C PHE A 65 -7.29 2.05 -8.93
N PHE A 66 -7.00 2.59 -7.77
CA PHE A 66 -5.68 3.14 -7.43
C PHE A 66 -4.61 2.05 -7.43
N VAL A 67 -4.80 1.00 -6.65
CA VAL A 67 -3.86 -0.13 -6.54
C VAL A 67 -3.68 -0.85 -7.86
N GLY A 68 -4.78 -1.09 -8.59
CA GLY A 68 -4.75 -1.73 -9.91
C GLY A 68 -3.95 -0.92 -10.93
N GLY A 69 -4.11 0.40 -10.93
CA GLY A 69 -3.36 1.27 -11.83
C GLY A 69 -1.87 1.34 -11.50
N ILE A 70 -1.51 1.45 -10.21
CA ILE A 70 -0.10 1.38 -9.78
C ILE A 70 0.50 0.02 -10.16
N SER A 71 -0.20 -1.08 -9.88
CA SER A 71 0.24 -2.42 -10.21
C SER A 71 0.51 -2.58 -11.71
N ALA A 72 -0.40 -2.08 -12.55
CA ALA A 72 -0.23 -2.13 -14.01
C ALA A 72 1.00 -1.33 -14.47
N PHE A 73 1.27 -0.17 -13.87
CA PHE A 73 2.45 0.63 -14.18
C PHE A 73 3.75 -0.10 -13.81
N PHE A 74 3.81 -0.70 -12.62
CA PHE A 74 4.99 -1.45 -12.18
C PHE A 74 5.19 -2.73 -12.98
N GLU A 75 4.12 -3.49 -13.27
CA GLU A 75 4.20 -4.72 -14.08
C GLU A 75 4.65 -4.44 -15.52
N ALA A 76 4.23 -3.31 -16.10
CA ALA A 76 4.69 -2.89 -17.43
C ALA A 76 6.19 -2.55 -17.44
N SER A 77 6.73 -2.10 -16.31
CA SER A 77 8.15 -1.76 -16.15
C SER A 77 9.01 -2.99 -15.83
N TRP A 78 8.49 -3.87 -14.97
CA TRP A 78 9.17 -5.07 -14.46
C TRP A 78 8.21 -6.24 -14.37
N VAL A 79 8.26 -7.13 -15.35
CA VAL A 79 7.35 -8.28 -15.44
C VAL A 79 7.51 -9.21 -14.23
N GLY A 80 6.40 -9.55 -13.59
CA GLY A 80 6.35 -10.44 -12.43
C GLY A 80 6.51 -9.77 -11.07
N ILE A 81 6.73 -8.45 -11.03
CA ILE A 81 6.92 -7.71 -9.76
C ILE A 81 5.63 -7.70 -8.92
N VAL A 82 4.47 -7.59 -9.57
CA VAL A 82 3.16 -7.61 -8.90
C VAL A 82 2.92 -8.94 -8.19
N ALA A 83 3.26 -10.06 -8.86
CA ALA A 83 3.13 -11.38 -8.26
C ALA A 83 4.01 -11.53 -7.02
N GLN A 84 5.25 -11.02 -7.07
CA GLN A 84 6.17 -11.03 -5.92
C GLN A 84 5.64 -10.16 -4.76
N ALA A 85 5.13 -8.96 -5.05
CA ALA A 85 4.54 -8.08 -4.04
C ALA A 85 3.31 -8.72 -3.39
N ILE A 86 2.40 -9.32 -4.16
CA ILE A 86 1.23 -10.04 -3.63
C ILE A 86 1.68 -11.18 -2.71
N MET A 87 2.62 -12.00 -3.15
CA MET A 87 3.13 -13.11 -2.34
C MET A 87 3.77 -12.61 -1.04
N GLY A 88 4.60 -11.57 -1.10
CA GLY A 88 5.21 -10.95 0.07
C GLY A 88 4.17 -10.41 1.06
N THR A 89 3.15 -9.72 0.54
CA THR A 89 2.04 -9.19 1.35
C THR A 89 1.25 -10.31 2.01
N LEU A 90 0.85 -11.35 1.27
CA LEU A 90 0.09 -12.48 1.81
C LEU A 90 0.89 -13.24 2.89
N VAL A 91 2.16 -13.53 2.64
CA VAL A 91 3.03 -14.19 3.62
C VAL A 91 3.15 -13.35 4.89
N THR A 92 3.33 -12.02 4.75
CA THR A 92 3.42 -11.12 5.90
C THR A 92 2.13 -11.10 6.71
N ILE A 93 0.96 -11.00 6.05
CA ILE A 93 -0.35 -11.04 6.73
C ILE A 93 -0.52 -12.35 7.50
N LEU A 94 -0.25 -13.49 6.86
CA LEU A 94 -0.40 -14.81 7.50
C LEU A 94 0.57 -14.99 8.67
N MET A 95 1.82 -14.53 8.53
CA MET A 95 2.81 -14.56 9.60
C MET A 95 2.38 -13.68 10.78
N MET A 96 1.94 -12.44 10.53
CA MET A 96 1.49 -11.53 11.58
C MET A 96 0.23 -12.04 12.29
N LEU A 97 -0.72 -12.60 11.55
CA LEU A 97 -1.90 -13.24 12.12
C LEU A 97 -1.50 -14.45 12.99
N GLY A 98 -0.55 -15.25 12.54
CA GLY A 98 -0.02 -16.38 13.30
C GLY A 98 0.65 -15.95 14.61
N LEU A 99 1.53 -14.92 14.55
CA LEU A 99 2.21 -14.37 15.72
C LEU A 99 1.24 -13.75 16.72
N TYR A 100 0.20 -13.06 16.20
CA TYR A 100 -0.86 -12.50 17.02
C TYR A 100 -1.66 -13.60 17.74
N LYS A 101 -2.14 -14.61 17.03
CA LYS A 101 -2.89 -15.75 17.60
C LYS A 101 -2.05 -16.59 18.59
N ALA A 102 -0.76 -16.75 18.31
CA ALA A 102 0.17 -17.42 19.23
C ALA A 102 0.49 -16.59 20.49
N GLY A 103 0.04 -15.34 20.56
CA GLY A 103 0.28 -14.43 21.67
C GLY A 103 1.74 -13.98 21.81
N VAL A 104 2.56 -14.19 20.77
CA VAL A 104 3.97 -13.76 20.73
C VAL A 104 4.07 -12.24 20.73
N ILE A 105 3.20 -11.58 19.97
CA ILE A 105 3.09 -10.11 19.92
C ILE A 105 1.70 -9.72 20.41
N ARG A 106 1.66 -8.83 21.38
CA ARG A 106 0.40 -8.32 21.96
C ARG A 106 0.31 -6.81 21.78
N ALA A 107 -0.86 -6.31 21.40
CA ALA A 107 -1.13 -4.88 21.25
C ALA A 107 -1.31 -4.19 22.61
N THR A 108 -0.19 -4.05 23.36
CA THR A 108 -0.17 -3.29 24.62
C THR A 108 -0.30 -1.79 24.35
N GLU A 109 -0.71 -1.00 25.36
CA GLU A 109 -0.83 0.46 25.22
C GLU A 109 0.50 1.12 24.79
N LYS A 110 1.63 0.64 25.35
CA LYS A 110 2.96 1.13 24.94
C LYS A 110 3.28 0.78 23.49
N PHE A 111 2.97 -0.45 23.07
CA PHE A 111 3.16 -0.90 21.69
C PHE A 111 2.35 -0.03 20.72
N ARG A 112 1.07 0.22 21.00
CA ARG A 112 0.19 1.07 20.19
C ARG A 112 0.73 2.50 20.09
N SER A 113 1.15 3.10 21.22
CA SER A 113 1.68 4.46 21.22
C SER A 113 2.97 4.59 20.40
N VAL A 114 3.91 3.65 20.55
CA VAL A 114 5.16 3.65 19.78
C VAL A 114 4.87 3.47 18.30
N LEU A 115 3.97 2.54 17.95
CA LEU A 115 3.65 2.26 16.56
C LEU A 115 2.89 3.42 15.90
N LEU A 116 1.98 4.07 16.63
CA LEU A 116 1.29 5.28 16.16
C LEU A 116 2.29 6.40 15.87
N LEU A 117 3.27 6.63 16.75
CA LEU A 117 4.31 7.63 16.53
C LEU A 117 5.19 7.26 15.30
N ALA A 118 5.57 6.00 15.16
CA ALA A 118 6.34 5.53 14.01
C ALA A 118 5.57 5.74 12.70
N THR A 119 4.30 5.33 12.68
CA THR A 119 3.41 5.51 11.52
C THR A 119 3.21 6.98 11.18
N ALA A 120 2.95 7.84 12.18
CA ALA A 120 2.81 9.27 11.99
C ALA A 120 4.11 9.91 11.47
N SER A 121 5.27 9.49 11.96
CA SER A 121 6.57 9.97 11.48
C SER A 121 6.81 9.62 10.01
N ILE A 122 6.50 8.38 9.61
CA ILE A 122 6.57 7.94 8.22
C ILE A 122 5.61 8.76 7.35
N ALA A 123 4.36 8.95 7.80
CA ALA A 123 3.37 9.75 7.08
C ALA A 123 3.84 11.21 6.88
N VAL A 124 4.46 11.81 7.89
CA VAL A 124 5.02 13.17 7.79
C VAL A 124 6.18 13.21 6.78
N ILE A 125 7.06 12.21 6.77
CA ILE A 125 8.16 12.13 5.78
C ILE A 125 7.59 12.04 4.36
N TYR A 126 6.60 11.19 4.11
CA TYR A 126 5.93 11.10 2.81
C TYR A 126 5.21 12.39 2.43
N LEU A 127 4.57 13.06 3.40
CA LEU A 127 3.92 14.36 3.17
C LEU A 127 4.93 15.44 2.78
N ILE A 128 6.06 15.51 3.47
CA ILE A 128 7.14 16.45 3.15
C ILE A 128 7.66 16.17 1.74
N GLN A 129 7.90 14.90 1.39
CA GLN A 129 8.33 14.51 0.05
C GLN A 129 7.29 14.89 -1.02
N PHE A 130 6.01 14.65 -0.73
CA PHE A 130 4.90 15.00 -1.62
C PHE A 130 4.86 16.51 -1.86
N VAL A 131 4.93 17.33 -0.80
CA VAL A 131 4.95 18.78 -0.91
C VAL A 131 6.20 19.26 -1.64
N ALA A 132 7.39 18.71 -1.33
CA ALA A 132 8.64 19.07 -1.98
C ALA A 132 8.62 18.80 -3.50
N SER A 133 7.90 17.75 -3.92
CA SER A 133 7.76 17.41 -5.34
C SER A 133 7.06 18.49 -6.16
N PHE A 134 6.12 19.24 -5.57
CA PHE A 134 5.49 20.39 -6.24
C PHE A 134 6.46 21.55 -6.51
N PHE A 135 7.54 21.65 -5.72
CA PHE A 135 8.59 22.65 -5.90
C PHE A 135 9.77 22.13 -6.75
N GLY A 136 9.60 20.97 -7.39
CA GLY A 136 10.66 20.35 -8.20
C GLY A 136 11.85 19.85 -7.36
N ARG A 137 11.70 19.73 -6.05
CA ARG A 137 12.71 19.20 -5.13
C ARG A 137 12.29 17.81 -4.66
N SER A 138 13.23 16.89 -4.67
CA SER A 138 13.07 15.57 -4.03
C SER A 138 14.10 15.42 -2.93
N ILE A 139 13.82 14.63 -1.90
CA ILE A 139 14.80 14.22 -0.89
C ILE A 139 15.42 12.91 -1.41
N PRO A 140 16.56 12.97 -2.14
CA PRO A 140 17.01 11.83 -2.94
C PRO A 140 17.46 10.66 -2.07
N GLU A 141 18.07 10.92 -0.92
CA GLU A 141 18.81 9.92 -0.15
C GLU A 141 17.90 8.86 0.53
N ILE A 142 16.67 9.24 0.91
CA ILE A 142 15.73 8.35 1.60
C ILE A 142 14.94 7.48 0.61
N PHE A 143 14.74 8.00 -0.62
CA PHE A 143 13.92 7.35 -1.65
C PHE A 143 14.76 6.77 -2.80
N THR A 144 16.09 6.76 -2.68
CA THR A 144 16.98 6.13 -3.66
C THR A 144 17.47 4.77 -3.14
N ALA A 145 17.97 3.93 -4.05
CA ALA A 145 18.62 2.66 -3.73
C ALA A 145 19.97 2.81 -3.03
N SER A 146 20.08 3.76 -2.10
CA SER A 146 21.21 3.90 -1.19
C SER A 146 21.03 2.95 0.01
N GLY A 147 22.09 2.66 0.74
CA GLY A 147 22.00 1.84 1.96
C GLY A 147 20.99 2.41 2.98
N ILE A 148 20.89 3.76 3.04
CA ILE A 148 19.92 4.46 3.89
C ILE A 148 18.49 4.24 3.38
N GLY A 149 18.26 4.33 2.07
CA GLY A 149 16.95 4.12 1.46
C GLY A 149 16.45 2.69 1.63
N ILE A 150 17.33 1.69 1.48
CA ILE A 150 16.98 0.27 1.73
C ILE A 150 16.63 0.07 3.21
N GLY A 151 17.43 0.60 4.13
CA GLY A 151 17.15 0.53 5.56
C GLY A 151 15.82 1.18 5.94
N PHE A 152 15.52 2.34 5.34
CA PHE A 152 14.25 3.03 5.52
C PHE A 152 13.07 2.20 4.98
N SER A 153 13.18 1.62 3.79
CA SER A 153 12.14 0.76 3.22
C SER A 153 11.84 -0.46 4.09
N ILE A 154 12.88 -1.14 4.61
CA ILE A 154 12.71 -2.27 5.53
C ILE A 154 11.98 -1.83 6.81
N LEU A 155 12.34 -0.65 7.34
CA LEU A 155 11.68 -0.09 8.52
C LEU A 155 10.20 0.18 8.23
N VAL A 156 9.87 0.79 7.09
CA VAL A 156 8.48 1.12 6.70
C VAL A 156 7.65 -0.15 6.53
N VAL A 157 8.17 -1.16 5.82
CA VAL A 157 7.50 -2.48 5.69
C VAL A 157 7.30 -3.13 7.06
N GLY A 158 8.30 -3.05 7.95
CA GLY A 158 8.20 -3.56 9.32
C GLY A 158 7.11 -2.85 10.13
N VAL A 159 7.04 -1.52 10.04
CA VAL A 159 6.00 -0.73 10.73
C VAL A 159 4.62 -1.05 10.14
N ALA A 160 4.46 -1.15 8.83
CA ALA A 160 3.20 -1.54 8.18
C ALA A 160 2.76 -2.94 8.63
N ALA A 161 3.69 -3.92 8.66
CA ALA A 161 3.41 -5.26 9.15
C ALA A 161 2.95 -5.27 10.62
N LEU A 162 3.59 -4.48 11.48
CA LEU A 162 3.22 -4.37 12.90
C LEU A 162 1.85 -3.68 13.09
N ASN A 163 1.44 -2.78 12.20
CA ASN A 163 0.10 -2.18 12.25
C ASN A 163 -1.01 -3.23 12.09
N LEU A 164 -0.79 -4.33 11.34
CA LEU A 164 -1.75 -5.43 11.27
C LEU A 164 -2.11 -6.00 12.65
N ILE A 165 -1.14 -6.01 13.60
CA ILE A 165 -1.40 -6.47 14.97
C ILE A 165 -2.42 -5.57 15.67
N ILE A 166 -2.35 -4.25 15.42
CA ILE A 166 -3.33 -3.30 15.97
C ILE A 166 -4.71 -3.51 15.34
N ASP A 167 -4.75 -3.75 14.03
CA ASP A 167 -6.01 -4.00 13.31
C ASP A 167 -6.67 -5.29 13.79
N PHE A 168 -5.90 -6.38 13.96
CA PHE A 168 -6.42 -7.64 14.51
C PHE A 168 -6.93 -7.48 15.94
N ASP A 169 -6.19 -6.77 16.78
CA ASP A 169 -6.59 -6.52 18.17
C ASP A 169 -7.83 -5.61 18.24
N PHE A 170 -7.96 -4.63 17.33
CA PHE A 170 -9.17 -3.80 17.24
C PHE A 170 -10.40 -4.64 16.91
N ILE A 171 -10.30 -5.52 15.89
CA ILE A 171 -11.39 -6.41 15.47
C ILE A 171 -11.76 -7.38 16.60
N GLU A 172 -10.78 -8.01 17.24
CA GLU A 172 -11.02 -8.97 18.33
C GLU A 172 -11.68 -8.29 19.54
N ARG A 173 -11.20 -7.13 19.98
CA ARG A 173 -11.80 -6.37 21.07
C ARG A 173 -13.19 -5.87 20.73
N GLY A 174 -13.42 -5.45 19.47
CA GLY A 174 -14.73 -5.05 19.01
C GLY A 174 -15.74 -6.19 19.13
N ALA A 175 -15.35 -7.39 18.71
CA ALA A 175 -16.16 -8.58 18.81
C ALA A 175 -16.45 -8.96 20.28
N MET A 176 -15.43 -8.91 21.16
CA MET A 176 -15.60 -9.20 22.59
C MET A 176 -16.48 -8.17 23.32
N SER A 177 -16.42 -6.90 22.90
CA SER A 177 -17.16 -5.80 23.51
C SER A 177 -18.59 -5.68 22.97
N MET A 178 -19.03 -6.60 22.10
CA MET A 178 -20.34 -6.59 21.45
C MET A 178 -20.69 -5.21 20.87
N LEU A 179 -19.71 -4.57 20.19
CA LEU A 179 -19.96 -3.31 19.49
C LEU A 179 -21.06 -3.49 18.44
N GLU A 180 -21.73 -2.39 18.10
CA GLU A 180 -22.72 -2.40 17.03
C GLU A 180 -22.12 -3.01 15.76
N ARG A 181 -22.92 -3.81 15.05
CA ARG A 181 -22.51 -4.57 13.85
C ARG A 181 -21.87 -3.69 12.77
N ASP A 182 -22.28 -2.43 12.71
CA ASP A 182 -21.74 -1.50 11.71
C ASP A 182 -20.27 -1.12 11.98
N TYR A 183 -19.73 -1.34 13.20
CA TYR A 183 -18.29 -1.21 13.49
C TYR A 183 -17.41 -2.28 12.84
N GLU A 184 -17.98 -3.41 12.41
CA GLU A 184 -17.27 -4.43 11.62
C GLU A 184 -16.72 -3.82 10.31
N TRP A 185 -17.49 -2.91 9.69
CA TRP A 185 -17.08 -2.20 8.48
C TRP A 185 -15.93 -1.22 8.73
N TYR A 186 -15.90 -0.61 9.92
CA TYR A 186 -14.77 0.25 10.30
C TYR A 186 -13.49 -0.57 10.54
N GLY A 187 -13.60 -1.73 11.18
CA GLY A 187 -12.47 -2.68 11.32
C GLY A 187 -11.96 -3.18 9.97
N ALA A 188 -12.88 -3.52 9.05
CA ALA A 188 -12.53 -3.91 7.68
C ALA A 188 -11.84 -2.77 6.91
N PHE A 189 -12.28 -1.52 7.08
CA PHE A 189 -11.64 -0.34 6.51
C PHE A 189 -10.19 -0.19 7.01
N GLY A 190 -9.96 -0.23 8.33
CA GLY A 190 -8.62 -0.11 8.91
C GLY A 190 -7.67 -1.18 8.39
N LEU A 191 -8.11 -2.44 8.42
CA LEU A 191 -7.35 -3.56 7.90
C LEU A 191 -7.01 -3.41 6.41
N MET A 192 -7.96 -2.92 5.60
CA MET A 192 -7.75 -2.68 4.17
C MET A 192 -6.70 -1.60 3.93
N VAL A 193 -6.76 -0.48 4.66
CA VAL A 193 -5.75 0.60 4.58
C VAL A 193 -4.35 0.03 4.85
N THR A 194 -4.20 -0.75 5.91
CA THR A 194 -2.92 -1.34 6.30
C THR A 194 -2.41 -2.36 5.26
N ILE A 195 -3.29 -3.20 4.71
CA ILE A 195 -2.94 -4.17 3.67
C ILE A 195 -2.50 -3.48 2.39
N VAL A 196 -3.22 -2.45 1.95
CA VAL A 196 -2.85 -1.68 0.75
C VAL A 196 -1.52 -0.98 0.95
N TRP A 197 -1.30 -0.36 2.09
CA TRP A 197 -0.02 0.24 2.43
C TRP A 197 1.11 -0.78 2.37
N LEU A 198 0.97 -1.92 3.06
CA LEU A 198 1.94 -3.00 3.04
C LEU A 198 2.22 -3.53 1.62
N TYR A 199 1.17 -3.66 0.80
CA TYR A 199 1.30 -4.09 -0.59
C TYR A 199 2.13 -3.10 -1.42
N ILE A 200 1.85 -1.81 -1.30
CA ILE A 200 2.58 -0.75 -2.02
C ILE A 200 4.05 -0.74 -1.59
N ASP A 201 4.33 -0.88 -0.29
CA ASP A 201 5.69 -0.94 0.22
C ASP A 201 6.42 -2.20 -0.29
N CYS A 202 5.75 -3.36 -0.32
CA CYS A 202 6.31 -4.57 -0.93
C CYS A 202 6.61 -4.37 -2.42
N LEU A 203 5.71 -3.71 -3.15
CA LEU A 203 5.87 -3.43 -4.57
C LEU A 203 7.07 -2.50 -4.83
N LEU A 204 7.21 -1.46 -4.01
CA LEU A 204 8.34 -0.53 -4.08
C LEU A 204 9.67 -1.20 -3.70
N TYR A 205 9.67 -2.05 -2.66
CA TYR A 205 10.85 -2.77 -2.21
C TYR A 205 11.36 -3.79 -3.23
N THR A 206 10.46 -4.48 -3.93
CA THR A 206 10.81 -5.48 -4.96
C THR A 206 11.21 -4.86 -6.29
N SER A 207 11.02 -3.54 -6.47
CA SER A 207 11.41 -2.85 -7.71
C SER A 207 12.95 -2.82 -7.85
N PRO A 208 13.53 -3.27 -8.99
CA PRO A 208 14.96 -3.24 -9.22
C PRO A 208 15.50 -1.80 -9.16
N SER A 209 16.66 -1.65 -8.53
CA SER A 209 17.37 -0.37 -8.55
C SER A 209 17.74 0.01 -9.99
N PRO A 210 17.71 1.32 -10.36
CA PRO A 210 18.19 1.78 -11.67
C PRO A 210 19.63 1.35 -12.01
N ARG A 211 20.40 0.87 -11.03
CA ARG A 211 21.78 0.38 -11.20
C ARG A 211 21.86 -1.06 -11.71
N ASP A 212 20.83 -1.88 -11.47
CA ASP A 212 20.85 -3.29 -11.88
C ASP A 212 20.64 -3.45 -13.40
N GLY A 213 20.09 -2.44 -14.06
CA GLY A 213 19.95 -2.38 -15.53
C GLY A 213 21.22 -1.93 -16.28
N ALA A 214 22.27 -1.48 -15.57
CA ALA A 214 23.50 -0.97 -16.19
C ALA A 214 24.62 -2.03 -16.29
N THR A 215 24.41 -3.24 -15.79
CA THR A 215 25.41 -4.33 -15.76
C THR A 215 25.03 -5.55 -16.58
N SER A 216 24.07 -5.43 -17.51
CA SER A 216 23.68 -6.51 -18.42
C SER A 216 23.84 -6.12 -19.89
#